data_b368f9c27e47f0548adb45faf7fb0843
#
_entry.id   b368f9c27e47f0548adb45faf7fb0843
#
_cell.length_a   1.000
_cell.length_b   1.000
_cell.length_c   1.000
_cell.angle_alpha   90.00
_cell.angle_beta   90.00
_cell.angle_gamma   90.00
#
_symmetry.space_group_name_H-M   'P 1'
#
loop_
_entity.id
_entity.type
_entity.pdbx_description
1 polymer ?
#
loop_
_entity_poly.entity_id
_entity_poly.type
_entity_poly.pdbx_seq_one_letter_code
_entity_poly.pdbx_strand_id
1 'polypeptide(L)'
;MFAVVINFEGESAQDIAHGVDHVQAEVIPAIAPAQGVNAWWLVDRENGKRVTVMVFDSEAEYDAAMARVGEARAKDPDRVRPAPASFGRYEVYGSVVNA
;
A
#
# COMPACT_ATOMS: atom_id res chain seq x y z
N MET A 1 6.39 -13.27 9.75
CA MET A 1 6.18 -12.12 8.84
C MET A 1 4.70 -11.93 8.59
N PHE A 2 4.31 -10.69 8.48
CA PHE A 2 2.91 -10.28 8.32
C PHE A 2 2.73 -9.56 6.99
N ALA A 3 1.77 -9.98 6.19
CA ALA A 3 1.53 -9.45 4.86
C ALA A 3 0.14 -8.84 4.73
N VAL A 4 0.04 -7.79 3.91
CA VAL A 4 -1.21 -7.12 3.57
C VAL A 4 -1.30 -7.01 2.05
N VAL A 5 -2.45 -7.37 1.51
CA VAL A 5 -2.75 -7.24 0.08
C VAL A 5 -3.99 -6.39 -0.08
N ILE A 6 -3.87 -5.31 -0.85
CA ILE A 6 -4.96 -4.37 -1.09
C ILE A 6 -5.24 -4.36 -2.60
N ASN A 7 -6.48 -4.61 -2.98
CA ASN A 7 -6.90 -4.65 -4.37
C ASN A 7 -7.80 -3.46 -4.69
N PHE A 8 -7.53 -2.82 -5.84
CA PHE A 8 -8.34 -1.75 -6.40
C PHE A 8 -8.82 -2.21 -7.77
N GLU A 9 -10.11 -2.06 -8.05
CA GLU A 9 -10.71 -2.51 -9.30
C GLU A 9 -11.63 -1.44 -9.88
N GLY A 10 -11.89 -1.54 -11.19
CA GLY A 10 -12.82 -0.63 -11.86
C GLY A 10 -12.36 0.82 -11.87
N GLU A 11 -11.05 1.06 -11.84
CA GLU A 11 -10.50 2.41 -11.77
C GLU A 11 -10.35 3.02 -13.16
N SER A 12 -10.80 4.28 -13.28
CA SER A 12 -10.51 5.10 -14.46
C SER A 12 -9.02 5.48 -14.49
N ALA A 13 -8.57 6.01 -15.64
CA ALA A 13 -7.21 6.56 -15.74
C ALA A 13 -6.95 7.65 -14.70
N GLN A 14 -7.96 8.46 -14.39
CA GLN A 14 -7.86 9.52 -13.38
C GLN A 14 -7.76 8.93 -11.97
N ASP A 15 -8.54 7.91 -11.65
CA ASP A 15 -8.45 7.21 -10.35
C ASP A 15 -7.06 6.62 -10.15
N ILE A 16 -6.51 5.99 -11.19
CA ILE A 16 -5.16 5.43 -11.15
C ILE A 16 -4.13 6.55 -10.90
N ALA A 17 -4.26 7.68 -11.60
CA ALA A 17 -3.36 8.82 -11.40
C ALA A 17 -3.42 9.34 -9.96
N HIS A 18 -4.61 9.48 -9.38
CA HIS A 18 -4.78 9.89 -7.98
C HIS A 18 -4.19 8.85 -7.02
N GLY A 19 -4.40 7.56 -7.29
CA GLY A 19 -3.86 6.50 -6.46
C GLY A 19 -2.33 6.44 -6.48
N VAL A 20 -1.73 6.57 -7.65
CA VAL A 20 -0.27 6.63 -7.81
C VAL A 20 0.30 7.84 -7.06
N ASP A 21 -0.32 9.02 -7.20
CA ASP A 21 0.08 10.23 -6.50
C ASP A 21 0.03 10.05 -4.98
N HIS A 22 -1.08 9.52 -4.46
CA HIS A 22 -1.23 9.23 -3.04
C HIS A 22 -0.14 8.28 -2.52
N VAL A 23 0.12 7.20 -3.24
CA VAL A 23 1.14 6.22 -2.85
C VAL A 23 2.53 6.85 -2.81
N GLN A 24 2.90 7.59 -3.84
CA GLN A 24 4.23 8.21 -3.93
C GLN A 24 4.44 9.33 -2.91
N ALA A 25 3.41 10.14 -2.68
CA ALA A 25 3.51 11.29 -1.80
C ALA A 25 3.33 10.96 -0.31
N GLU A 26 2.48 9.99 0.02
CA GLU A 26 2.07 9.74 1.41
C GLU A 26 2.39 8.35 1.91
N VAL A 27 2.19 7.32 1.10
CA VAL A 27 2.31 5.93 1.57
C VAL A 27 3.76 5.47 1.61
N ILE A 28 4.50 5.60 0.50
CA ILE A 28 5.89 5.16 0.44
C ILE A 28 6.75 5.85 1.50
N PRO A 29 6.71 7.19 1.66
CA PRO A 29 7.51 7.83 2.70
C PRO A 29 7.16 7.39 4.13
N ALA A 30 5.89 7.04 4.37
CA ALA A 30 5.43 6.60 5.69
C ALA A 30 5.82 5.15 5.99
N ILE A 31 5.89 4.29 4.96
CA ILE A 31 6.19 2.87 5.10
C ILE A 31 7.69 2.60 5.08
N ALA A 32 8.46 3.35 4.30
CA ALA A 32 9.89 3.14 4.13
C ALA A 32 10.70 3.02 5.44
N PRO A 33 10.36 3.75 6.53
CA PRO A 33 11.07 3.59 7.80
C PRO A 33 10.84 2.26 8.52
N ALA A 34 9.81 1.48 8.14
CA ALA A 34 9.51 0.22 8.81
C ALA A 34 10.66 -0.78 8.62
N GLN A 35 11.11 -1.37 9.72
CA GLN A 35 12.20 -2.33 9.68
C GLN A 35 11.75 -3.62 8.99
N GLY A 36 12.60 -4.10 8.04
CA GLY A 36 12.35 -5.35 7.35
C GLY A 36 11.21 -5.30 6.33
N VAL A 37 10.72 -4.12 5.97
CA VAL A 37 9.60 -4.00 5.04
C VAL A 37 10.03 -4.30 3.61
N ASN A 38 9.18 -5.08 2.92
CA ASN A 38 9.21 -5.22 1.47
C ASN A 38 7.82 -4.91 0.96
N ALA A 39 7.73 -4.05 -0.04
CA ALA A 39 6.43 -3.62 -0.54
C ALA A 39 6.49 -3.33 -2.04
N TRP A 40 5.39 -3.62 -2.71
CA TRP A 40 5.22 -3.39 -4.14
C TRP A 40 3.86 -2.79 -4.41
N TRP A 41 3.82 -1.81 -5.29
CA TRP A 41 2.59 -1.21 -5.80
C TRP A 41 2.55 -1.48 -7.29
N LEU A 42 1.55 -2.26 -7.71
CA LEU A 42 1.42 -2.77 -9.05
C LEU A 42 0.21 -2.11 -9.72
N VAL A 43 0.32 -1.85 -11.02
CA VAL A 43 -0.79 -1.27 -11.78
C VAL A 43 -1.00 -2.02 -13.09
N ASP A 44 -2.25 -2.34 -13.39
CA ASP A 44 -2.71 -2.82 -14.69
C ASP A 44 -3.62 -1.75 -15.28
N ARG A 45 -3.02 -0.87 -16.07
CA ARG A 45 -3.72 0.32 -16.62
C ARG A 45 -4.81 -0.08 -17.61
N GLU A 46 -4.58 -1.14 -18.35
CA GLU A 46 -5.53 -1.62 -19.35
C GLU A 46 -6.85 -2.07 -18.73
N ASN A 47 -6.77 -2.76 -17.61
CA ASN A 47 -7.93 -3.32 -16.91
C ASN A 47 -8.41 -2.51 -15.70
N GLY A 48 -7.84 -1.34 -15.45
CA GLY A 48 -8.26 -0.49 -14.35
C GLY A 48 -8.02 -1.09 -12.97
N LYS A 49 -6.91 -1.78 -12.78
CA LYS A 49 -6.59 -2.49 -11.53
C LYS A 49 -5.29 -2.00 -10.92
N ARG A 50 -5.26 -1.95 -9.60
CA ARG A 50 -4.03 -1.77 -8.83
C ARG A 50 -3.99 -2.78 -7.70
N VAL A 51 -2.78 -3.19 -7.32
CA VAL A 51 -2.55 -4.10 -6.20
C VAL A 51 -1.41 -3.56 -5.36
N THR A 52 -1.62 -3.49 -4.06
CA THR A 52 -0.55 -3.21 -3.09
C THR A 52 -0.23 -4.50 -2.36
N VAL A 53 1.05 -4.86 -2.31
CA VAL A 53 1.54 -5.99 -1.53
C VAL A 53 2.59 -5.46 -0.57
N MET A 54 2.37 -5.61 0.72
CA MET A 54 3.29 -5.18 1.77
C MET A 54 3.59 -6.35 2.69
N VAL A 55 4.88 -6.55 3.00
CA VAL A 55 5.32 -7.57 3.95
C VAL A 55 6.16 -6.89 5.02
N PHE A 56 5.77 -7.10 6.26
CA PHE A 56 6.43 -6.55 7.45
C PHE A 56 7.00 -7.67 8.31
N ASP A 57 8.00 -7.36 9.12
CA ASP A 57 8.55 -8.33 10.09
C ASP A 57 7.49 -8.81 11.08
N SER A 58 6.55 -7.92 11.44
CA SER A 58 5.49 -8.22 12.39
C SER A 58 4.26 -7.33 12.15
N GLU A 59 3.13 -7.71 12.73
CA GLU A 59 1.92 -6.90 12.72
C GLU A 59 2.15 -5.55 13.43
N ALA A 60 2.97 -5.53 14.47
CA ALA A 60 3.29 -4.29 15.20
C ALA A 60 4.01 -3.29 14.28
N GLU A 61 4.93 -3.75 13.42
CA GLU A 61 5.57 -2.90 12.42
C GLU A 61 4.58 -2.35 11.40
N TYR A 62 3.63 -3.18 10.98
CA TYR A 62 2.54 -2.75 10.11
C TYR A 62 1.70 -1.66 10.78
N ASP A 63 1.28 -1.87 12.02
CA ASP A 63 0.45 -0.92 12.77
C ASP A 63 1.16 0.43 12.92
N ALA A 64 2.45 0.42 13.23
CA ALA A 64 3.27 1.62 13.32
C ALA A 64 3.36 2.36 11.97
N ALA A 65 3.53 1.62 10.87
CA ALA A 65 3.56 2.20 9.53
C ALA A 65 2.20 2.83 9.16
N MET A 66 1.10 2.18 9.51
CA MET A 66 -0.24 2.71 9.24
C MET A 66 -0.54 3.96 10.06
N ALA A 67 -0.02 4.06 11.28
CA ALA A 67 -0.12 5.29 12.07
C ALA A 67 0.58 6.46 11.36
N ARG A 68 1.75 6.23 10.77
CA ARG A 68 2.46 7.25 9.98
C ARG A 68 1.69 7.62 8.70
N VAL A 69 1.07 6.66 8.03
CA VAL A 69 0.19 6.95 6.88
C VAL A 69 -0.97 7.84 7.31
N GLY A 70 -1.59 7.55 8.45
CA GLY A 70 -2.67 8.37 9.01
C GLY A 70 -2.24 9.80 9.30
N GLU A 71 -1.03 9.99 9.82
CA GLU A 71 -0.47 11.33 10.06
C GLU A 71 -0.26 12.10 8.75
N ALA A 72 0.25 11.42 7.72
CA ALA A 72 0.44 12.03 6.39
C ALA A 72 -0.90 12.45 5.79
N ARG A 73 -1.93 11.61 5.90
CA ARG A 73 -3.29 11.91 5.44
C ARG A 73 -3.89 13.12 6.16
N ALA A 74 -3.66 13.22 7.46
CA ALA A 74 -4.16 14.32 8.26
C ALA A 74 -3.58 15.68 7.85
N LYS A 75 -2.38 15.69 7.28
CA LYS A 75 -1.73 16.91 6.78
C LYS A 75 -2.27 17.39 5.43
N ASP A 76 -2.92 16.52 4.68
CA ASP A 76 -3.49 16.82 3.37
C ASP A 76 -4.86 16.14 3.21
N PRO A 77 -5.87 16.64 3.95
CA PRO A 77 -7.17 15.97 3.99
C PRO A 77 -7.95 16.03 2.67
N ASP A 78 -7.60 16.96 1.79
CA ASP A 78 -8.30 17.17 0.52
C ASP A 78 -7.72 16.35 -0.64
N ARG A 79 -6.63 15.62 -0.41
CA ARG A 79 -6.04 14.76 -1.44
C ARG A 79 -7.01 13.65 -1.81
N VAL A 80 -7.17 13.41 -3.11
CA VAL A 80 -8.04 12.33 -3.60
C VAL A 80 -7.34 10.98 -3.41
N ARG A 81 -8.03 10.06 -2.73
CA ARG A 81 -7.54 8.70 -2.43
C ARG A 81 -8.62 7.70 -2.80
N PRO A 82 -8.51 7.04 -3.96
CA PRO A 82 -9.49 6.03 -4.35
C PRO A 82 -9.59 4.90 -3.31
N ALA A 83 -10.81 4.46 -3.04
CA ALA A 83 -11.07 3.40 -2.08
C ALA A 83 -10.74 2.02 -2.66
N PRO A 84 -10.19 1.09 -1.85
CA PRO A 84 -9.93 -0.27 -2.31
C PRO A 84 -11.21 -1.08 -2.49
N ALA A 85 -11.16 -2.07 -3.39
CA ALA A 85 -12.21 -3.06 -3.58
C ALA A 85 -12.16 -4.16 -2.51
N SER A 86 -10.94 -4.54 -2.10
CA SER A 86 -10.75 -5.55 -1.07
C SER A 86 -9.43 -5.33 -0.33
N PHE A 87 -9.37 -5.91 0.87
CA PHE A 87 -8.22 -5.82 1.75
C PHE A 87 -8.06 -7.16 2.45
N GLY A 88 -6.85 -7.73 2.40
CA GLY A 88 -6.55 -9.01 3.04
C GLY A 88 -5.34 -8.91 3.95
N ARG A 89 -5.38 -9.65 5.07
CA ARG A 89 -4.30 -9.76 6.05
C ARG A 89 -3.85 -11.22 6.06
N TYR A 90 -2.55 -11.45 5.97
CA TYR A 90 -2.01 -12.78 5.78
C TYR A 90 -0.78 -13.04 6.64
N GLU A 91 -0.61 -14.30 7.04
CA GLU A 91 0.65 -14.80 7.53
C GLU A 91 1.47 -15.28 6.33
N VAL A 92 2.76 -14.96 6.29
CA VAL A 92 3.66 -15.44 5.24
C VAL A 92 4.15 -16.84 5.63
N TYR A 93 3.86 -17.84 4.81
CA TYR A 93 4.28 -19.22 5.08
C TYR A 93 5.45 -19.67 4.19
N GLY A 94 5.89 -18.85 3.27
CA GLY A 94 7.01 -19.17 2.41
C GLY A 94 7.45 -17.97 1.60
N SER A 95 8.74 -17.89 1.28
CA SER A 95 9.29 -16.85 0.44
C SER A 95 10.59 -17.32 -0.22
N VAL A 96 10.88 -16.73 -1.36
CA VAL A 96 12.19 -16.82 -2.00
C VAL A 96 12.64 -15.39 -2.26
N VAL A 97 13.76 -15.01 -1.67
CA VAL A 97 14.32 -13.67 -1.83
C VAL A 97 15.74 -13.81 -2.35
N ASN A 98 15.99 -13.23 -3.52
CA ASN A 98 17.32 -13.19 -4.14
C ASN A 98 17.93 -11.81 -3.89
N ALA A 99 19.08 -11.80 -3.25
CA ALA A 99 19.81 -10.57 -2.98
C ALA A 99 20.64 -10.13 -4.20
#